data_552eac9eac81afebbc86979e3cea7679
#
_entry.id   552eac9eac81afebbc86979e3cea7679
#
_cell.length_a   1.000
_cell.length_b   1.000
_cell.length_c   1.000
_cell.angle_alpha   90.00
_cell.angle_beta   90.00
_cell.angle_gamma   90.00
#
_symmetry.space_group_name_H-M   'P 1'
#
loop_
_entity.id
_entity.type
_entity.pdbx_description
1 polymer ?
#
loop_
_entity_poly.entity_id
_entity_poly.type
_entity_poly.pdbx_seq_one_letter_code
_entity_poly.pdbx_strand_id
1 'polypeptide(L)'
;GINPFDDVRTVVVPPPQMVMNMRIGNMVGFCVGEPWNARAINDRIGFTAATSQSIWADHPEKILGTRRDWVVKNPHTARALVSAVMEAARWIEASAENKRETAQILSRRAWLNCKEQYLTGRMLGEYDNGLGQRWQDAHPIRFFNEGAVSYPYLSDGMWFLTQFRRWGLLNAAPDYAGIAQRINQTAVWQDAATAVGGMSTPSSPYRSSTLMDGTVWNGTDPEGYANRFAIHRKGA
;
A
#
# COMPACT_ATOMS: atom_id res chain seq x y z
N GLY A 1 26.17 2.90 9.53
CA GLY A 1 24.74 2.93 9.27
C GLY A 1 23.95 2.73 10.54
N ILE A 2 22.66 3.02 10.52
CA ILE A 2 21.75 2.79 11.66
C ILE A 2 21.21 1.38 11.56
N ASN A 3 21.28 0.60 12.63
CA ASN A 3 20.60 -0.67 12.76
C ASN A 3 19.20 -0.43 13.38
N PRO A 4 18.10 -0.63 12.65
CA PRO A 4 16.78 -0.32 13.16
C PRO A 4 16.33 -1.15 14.36
N PHE A 5 17.02 -2.26 14.66
CA PHE A 5 16.71 -3.10 15.82
C PHE A 5 17.51 -2.75 17.08
N ASP A 6 18.68 -2.14 16.92
CA ASP A 6 19.55 -1.81 18.04
C ASP A 6 19.52 -0.29 18.35
N ASP A 7 19.42 0.55 17.30
CA ASP A 7 19.57 2.00 17.41
C ASP A 7 18.23 2.73 17.48
N VAL A 8 17.10 2.07 17.14
CA VAL A 8 15.78 2.68 17.09
C VAL A 8 14.79 1.91 17.94
N ARG A 9 14.17 2.60 18.89
CA ARG A 9 13.05 2.05 19.66
C ARG A 9 11.75 2.18 18.87
N THR A 10 11.16 1.07 18.51
CA THR A 10 9.87 1.03 17.82
C THR A 10 8.72 0.75 18.81
N VAL A 11 7.58 1.41 18.59
CA VAL A 11 6.35 1.21 19.37
C VAL A 11 5.16 1.10 18.43
N VAL A 12 4.16 0.33 18.82
CA VAL A 12 2.92 0.21 18.07
C VAL A 12 1.91 1.22 18.62
N VAL A 13 1.45 2.11 17.74
CA VAL A 13 0.45 3.14 18.09
C VAL A 13 -0.65 3.10 17.03
N PRO A 14 -1.94 3.12 17.40
CA PRO A 14 -3.03 3.23 16.43
C PRO A 14 -2.89 4.50 15.57
N PRO A 15 -3.06 4.44 14.24
CA PRO A 15 -2.85 5.57 13.34
C PRO A 15 -3.55 6.88 13.78
N PRO A 16 -4.81 6.88 14.25
CA PRO A 16 -5.47 8.11 14.70
C PRO A 16 -4.79 8.81 15.88
N GLN A 17 -3.98 8.08 16.67
CA GLN A 17 -3.28 8.58 17.86
C GLN A 17 -1.84 9.03 17.57
N MET A 18 -1.27 8.68 16.40
CA MET A 18 0.15 8.93 16.08
C MET A 18 0.50 10.41 16.12
N VAL A 19 -0.31 11.26 15.48
CA VAL A 19 -0.06 12.71 15.43
C VAL A 19 -0.09 13.34 16.83
N MET A 20 -1.00 12.89 17.70
CA MET A 20 -1.04 13.38 19.09
C MET A 20 0.17 12.91 19.89
N ASN A 21 0.57 11.64 19.75
CA ASN A 21 1.77 11.12 20.43
C ASN A 21 3.06 11.84 19.97
N MET A 22 3.15 12.19 18.69
CA MET A 22 4.25 13.01 18.18
C MET A 22 4.21 14.43 18.76
N ARG A 23 3.02 15.05 18.84
CA ARG A 23 2.82 16.39 19.42
C ARG A 23 3.30 16.50 20.88
N ILE A 24 3.04 15.48 21.69
CA ILE A 24 3.42 15.47 23.11
C ILE A 24 4.81 14.86 23.38
N GLY A 25 5.58 14.55 22.32
CA GLY A 25 6.95 14.08 22.43
C GLY A 25 7.12 12.59 22.74
N ASN A 26 6.06 11.78 22.70
CA ASN A 26 6.15 10.34 22.94
C ASN A 26 6.76 9.57 21.76
N MET A 27 6.83 10.18 20.58
CA MET A 27 7.50 9.64 19.41
C MET A 27 8.09 10.76 18.56
N VAL A 28 9.21 10.47 17.91
CA VAL A 28 9.92 11.42 17.03
C VAL A 28 9.55 11.28 15.57
N GLY A 29 8.97 10.16 15.18
CA GLY A 29 8.54 9.89 13.79
C GLY A 29 7.63 8.69 13.72
N PHE A 30 6.94 8.54 12.58
CA PHE A 30 6.09 7.39 12.30
C PHE A 30 6.04 7.10 10.81
N CYS A 31 5.72 5.86 10.46
CA CYS A 31 5.40 5.43 9.10
C CYS A 31 3.94 4.95 9.11
N VAL A 32 3.08 5.58 8.32
CA VAL A 32 1.65 5.29 8.29
C VAL A 32 1.03 5.72 6.96
N GLY A 33 -0.11 5.12 6.60
CA GLY A 33 -0.90 5.56 5.45
C GLY A 33 -1.58 6.91 5.67
N GLU A 34 -1.97 7.57 4.58
CA GLU A 34 -2.77 8.80 4.67
C GLU A 34 -4.14 8.51 5.33
N PRO A 35 -4.74 9.49 6.01
CA PRO A 35 -4.44 10.94 6.01
C PRO A 35 -3.53 11.42 7.16
N TRP A 36 -2.88 10.54 7.89
CA TRP A 36 -2.20 10.90 9.13
C TRP A 36 -0.90 11.68 8.89
N ASN A 37 -0.20 11.42 7.78
CA ASN A 37 0.95 12.24 7.36
C ASN A 37 0.49 13.66 6.98
N ALA A 38 -0.55 13.78 6.16
CA ALA A 38 -1.12 15.07 5.81
C ALA A 38 -1.60 15.85 7.04
N ARG A 39 -2.18 15.16 8.04
CA ARG A 39 -2.56 15.77 9.31
C ARG A 39 -1.35 16.32 10.07
N ALA A 40 -0.26 15.58 10.18
CA ALA A 40 0.94 16.04 10.88
C ALA A 40 1.52 17.31 10.24
N ILE A 41 1.51 17.38 8.92
CA ILE A 41 1.96 18.56 8.16
C ILE A 41 1.00 19.75 8.36
N ASN A 42 -0.30 19.53 8.18
CA ASN A 42 -1.31 20.59 8.34
C ASN A 42 -1.33 21.16 9.79
N ASP A 43 -1.12 20.28 10.76
CA ASP A 43 -1.05 20.67 12.18
C ASP A 43 0.32 21.25 12.56
N ARG A 44 1.28 21.35 11.63
CA ARG A 44 2.66 21.84 11.82
C ARG A 44 3.43 21.10 12.92
N ILE A 45 3.26 19.79 12.98
CA ILE A 45 3.90 18.92 14.00
C ILE A 45 5.10 18.19 13.41
N GLY A 46 5.08 17.92 12.11
CA GLY A 46 6.10 17.15 11.43
C GLY A 46 6.23 17.48 9.95
N PHE A 47 7.16 16.82 9.33
CA PHE A 47 7.44 16.92 7.90
C PHE A 47 7.58 15.52 7.29
N THR A 48 7.45 15.41 5.97
CA THR A 48 7.67 14.16 5.25
C THR A 48 9.16 13.94 5.01
N ALA A 49 9.74 12.93 5.61
CA ALA A 49 11.10 12.51 5.35
C ALA A 49 11.23 11.74 4.04
N ALA A 50 10.29 10.82 3.77
CA ALA A 50 10.20 10.05 2.53
C ALA A 50 8.77 9.60 2.29
N THR A 51 8.38 9.39 1.04
CA THR A 51 7.15 8.71 0.67
C THR A 51 7.45 7.27 0.27
N SER A 52 6.48 6.38 0.41
CA SER A 52 6.61 5.01 -0.09
C SER A 52 6.79 4.96 -1.61
N GLN A 53 6.23 5.94 -2.34
CA GLN A 53 6.44 6.11 -3.77
C GLN A 53 7.92 6.35 -4.14
N SER A 54 8.68 7.10 -3.30
CA SER A 54 10.11 7.31 -3.52
C SER A 54 10.96 6.07 -3.22
N ILE A 55 10.43 5.12 -2.44
CA ILE A 55 11.09 3.86 -2.09
C ILE A 55 10.81 2.79 -3.15
N TRP A 56 9.58 2.66 -3.53
CA TRP A 56 9.10 1.72 -4.54
C TRP A 56 7.96 2.36 -5.34
N ALA A 57 8.26 2.80 -6.55
CA ALA A 57 7.28 3.44 -7.42
C ALA A 57 6.11 2.50 -7.73
N ASP A 58 4.89 3.01 -7.60
CA ASP A 58 3.64 2.29 -7.87
C ASP A 58 3.51 0.97 -7.09
N HIS A 59 4.01 0.97 -5.84
CA HIS A 59 3.98 -0.19 -4.96
C HIS A 59 2.54 -0.61 -4.62
N PRO A 60 2.31 -1.91 -4.29
CA PRO A 60 1.03 -2.34 -3.75
C PRO A 60 0.82 -1.72 -2.36
N GLU A 61 -0.41 -1.35 -2.06
CA GLU A 61 -0.74 -0.71 -0.77
C GLU A 61 -1.80 -1.55 -0.04
N LYS A 62 -3.06 -1.14 -0.03
CA LYS A 62 -4.13 -1.89 0.65
C LYS A 62 -4.65 -3.03 -0.20
N ILE A 63 -5.13 -4.05 0.48
CA ILE A 63 -5.73 -5.23 -0.15
C ILE A 63 -7.15 -5.46 0.36
N LEU A 64 -8.00 -6.04 -0.47
CA LEU A 64 -9.22 -6.69 -0.04
C LEU A 64 -8.87 -8.12 0.38
N GLY A 65 -8.78 -8.36 1.69
CA GLY A 65 -8.40 -9.66 2.25
C GLY A 65 -9.57 -10.36 2.91
N THR A 66 -9.65 -11.68 2.71
CA THR A 66 -10.64 -12.52 3.38
C THR A 66 -10.11 -13.95 3.59
N ARG A 67 -10.88 -14.79 4.29
CA ARG A 67 -10.51 -16.18 4.55
C ARG A 67 -10.81 -17.05 3.32
N ARG A 68 -9.91 -18.00 3.04
CA ARG A 68 -10.06 -18.93 1.92
C ARG A 68 -11.36 -19.75 2.00
N ASP A 69 -11.69 -20.28 3.19
CA ASP A 69 -12.89 -21.09 3.38
C ASP A 69 -14.17 -20.30 3.12
N TRP A 70 -14.16 -18.98 3.41
CA TRP A 70 -15.29 -18.11 3.09
C TRP A 70 -15.44 -17.91 1.58
N VAL A 71 -14.35 -17.66 0.84
CA VAL A 71 -14.39 -17.53 -0.63
C VAL A 71 -14.90 -18.81 -1.28
N VAL A 72 -14.42 -19.97 -0.83
CA VAL A 72 -14.87 -21.27 -1.37
C VAL A 72 -16.37 -21.49 -1.14
N LYS A 73 -16.90 -21.09 0.01
CA LYS A 73 -18.33 -21.22 0.34
C LYS A 73 -19.20 -20.15 -0.33
N ASN A 74 -18.63 -19.00 -0.68
CA ASN A 74 -19.39 -17.83 -1.17
C ASN A 74 -18.76 -17.23 -2.43
N PRO A 75 -18.52 -17.99 -3.52
CA PRO A 75 -17.76 -17.52 -4.68
C PRO A 75 -18.44 -16.35 -5.39
N HIS A 76 -19.76 -16.36 -5.48
CA HIS A 76 -20.52 -15.27 -6.10
C HIS A 76 -20.43 -13.97 -5.30
N THR A 77 -20.49 -14.05 -3.96
CA THR A 77 -20.35 -12.89 -3.09
C THR A 77 -18.92 -12.33 -3.14
N ALA A 78 -17.91 -13.21 -3.16
CA ALA A 78 -16.51 -12.80 -3.31
C ALA A 78 -16.29 -12.03 -4.61
N ARG A 79 -16.79 -12.54 -5.74
CA ARG A 79 -16.75 -11.85 -7.02
C ARG A 79 -17.47 -10.50 -6.96
N ALA A 80 -18.68 -10.46 -6.42
CA ALA A 80 -19.46 -9.23 -6.31
C ALA A 80 -18.75 -8.14 -5.49
N LEU A 81 -18.08 -8.52 -4.38
CA LEU A 81 -17.29 -7.59 -3.58
C LEU A 81 -16.09 -7.05 -4.36
N VAL A 82 -15.37 -7.90 -5.10
CA VAL A 82 -14.27 -7.44 -5.95
C VAL A 82 -14.77 -6.52 -7.04
N SER A 83 -15.89 -6.86 -7.71
CA SER A 83 -16.54 -6.01 -8.72
C SER A 83 -16.89 -4.64 -8.14
N ALA A 84 -17.51 -4.58 -6.96
CA ALA A 84 -17.89 -3.33 -6.30
C ALA A 84 -16.68 -2.44 -6.00
N VAL A 85 -15.56 -3.05 -5.54
CA VAL A 85 -14.31 -2.31 -5.32
C VAL A 85 -13.74 -1.76 -6.64
N MET A 86 -13.78 -2.54 -7.72
CA MET A 86 -13.33 -2.10 -9.05
C MET A 86 -14.17 -0.96 -9.60
N GLU A 87 -15.50 -1.04 -9.47
CA GLU A 87 -16.42 0.02 -9.90
C GLU A 87 -16.21 1.30 -9.10
N ALA A 88 -16.06 1.20 -7.78
CA ALA A 88 -15.77 2.33 -6.91
C ALA A 88 -14.42 2.98 -7.28
N ALA A 89 -13.39 2.17 -7.50
CA ALA A 89 -12.06 2.65 -7.89
C ALA A 89 -12.08 3.38 -9.24
N ARG A 90 -12.81 2.84 -10.23
CA ARG A 90 -13.04 3.48 -11.53
C ARG A 90 -13.76 4.82 -11.38
N TRP A 91 -14.81 4.84 -10.58
CA TRP A 91 -15.57 6.05 -10.33
C TRP A 91 -14.71 7.13 -9.65
N ILE A 92 -13.94 6.77 -8.62
CA ILE A 92 -13.03 7.70 -7.93
C ILE A 92 -12.05 8.34 -8.92
N GLU A 93 -11.45 7.54 -9.79
CA GLU A 93 -10.40 8.02 -10.70
C GLU A 93 -10.94 8.76 -11.92
N ALA A 94 -12.23 8.66 -12.22
CA ALA A 94 -12.84 9.23 -13.41
C ALA A 94 -12.76 10.77 -13.47
N SER A 95 -12.73 11.47 -12.32
CA SER A 95 -12.64 12.93 -12.31
C SER A 95 -12.06 13.48 -10.99
N ALA A 96 -11.58 14.72 -11.05
CA ALA A 96 -11.18 15.45 -9.85
C ALA A 96 -12.35 15.70 -8.89
N GLU A 97 -13.57 15.83 -9.42
CA GLU A 97 -14.78 16.00 -8.63
C GLU A 97 -15.12 14.74 -7.83
N ASN A 98 -15.07 13.57 -8.45
CA ASN A 98 -15.26 12.29 -7.78
C ASN A 98 -14.22 12.07 -6.67
N LYS A 99 -12.97 12.48 -6.90
CA LYS A 99 -11.93 12.45 -5.87
C LYS A 99 -12.25 13.36 -4.68
N ARG A 100 -12.77 14.57 -4.92
CA ARG A 100 -13.22 15.48 -3.84
C ARG A 100 -14.42 14.91 -3.09
N GLU A 101 -15.41 14.38 -3.80
CA GLU A 101 -16.56 13.74 -3.17
C GLU A 101 -16.13 12.54 -2.32
N THR A 102 -15.17 11.74 -2.81
CA THR A 102 -14.59 10.63 -2.03
C THR A 102 -13.93 11.15 -0.76
N ALA A 103 -13.14 12.22 -0.84
CA ALA A 103 -12.53 12.84 0.34
C ALA A 103 -13.58 13.30 1.36
N GLN A 104 -14.66 13.91 0.87
CA GLN A 104 -15.79 14.34 1.71
C GLN A 104 -16.48 13.15 2.38
N ILE A 105 -16.74 12.06 1.65
CA ILE A 105 -17.34 10.85 2.21
C ILE A 105 -16.43 10.25 3.29
N LEU A 106 -15.14 10.05 2.98
CA LEU A 106 -14.19 9.42 3.86
C LEU A 106 -13.87 10.25 5.11
N SER A 107 -14.00 11.57 5.06
CA SER A 107 -13.77 12.45 6.20
C SER A 107 -14.79 12.29 7.32
N ARG A 108 -15.97 11.77 7.03
CA ARG A 108 -17.10 11.63 7.96
C ARG A 108 -16.73 10.73 9.15
N ARG A 109 -17.48 10.96 10.27
CA ARG A 109 -17.28 10.22 11.54
C ARG A 109 -17.41 8.69 11.39
N ALA A 110 -18.23 8.23 10.46
CA ALA A 110 -18.43 6.80 10.20
C ALA A 110 -17.20 6.11 9.56
N TRP A 111 -16.27 6.88 9.03
CA TRP A 111 -15.08 6.38 8.30
C TRP A 111 -13.80 6.81 9.00
N LEU A 112 -13.06 7.78 8.43
CA LEU A 112 -11.76 8.20 8.96
C LEU A 112 -11.87 9.24 10.08
N ASN A 113 -13.03 9.89 10.23
CA ASN A 113 -13.27 10.92 11.25
C ASN A 113 -12.13 11.96 11.31
N CYS A 114 -11.84 12.58 10.19
CA CYS A 114 -10.77 13.57 10.05
C CYS A 114 -11.26 14.79 9.24
N LYS A 115 -10.46 15.86 9.19
CA LYS A 115 -10.79 17.00 8.33
C LYS A 115 -10.62 16.61 6.86
N GLU A 116 -11.58 17.01 6.03
CA GLU A 116 -11.57 16.74 4.58
C GLU A 116 -10.28 17.22 3.91
N GLN A 117 -9.75 18.38 4.31
CA GLN A 117 -8.50 18.94 3.76
C GLN A 117 -7.28 18.00 3.88
N TYR A 118 -7.27 17.06 4.84
CA TYR A 118 -6.19 16.08 4.98
C TYR A 118 -6.20 15.01 3.88
N LEU A 119 -7.34 14.83 3.24
CA LEU A 119 -7.56 13.84 2.17
C LEU A 119 -7.49 14.48 0.78
N THR A 120 -8.16 15.62 0.59
CA THR A 120 -8.41 16.22 -0.72
C THR A 120 -7.12 16.46 -1.50
N GLY A 121 -6.13 17.11 -0.90
CA GLY A 121 -4.86 17.39 -1.57
C GLY A 121 -4.17 16.12 -2.06
N ARG A 122 -4.09 15.09 -1.23
CA ARG A 122 -3.46 13.81 -1.60
C ARG A 122 -4.18 13.09 -2.74
N MET A 123 -5.51 13.11 -2.73
CA MET A 123 -6.31 12.52 -3.80
C MET A 123 -6.16 13.26 -5.13
N LEU A 124 -5.92 14.57 -5.08
CA LEU A 124 -5.68 15.41 -6.27
C LEU A 124 -4.21 15.44 -6.70
N GLY A 125 -3.31 14.80 -5.95
CA GLY A 125 -1.88 14.80 -6.24
C GLY A 125 -1.17 16.07 -5.76
N GLU A 126 -1.80 16.89 -4.93
CA GLU A 126 -1.18 18.05 -4.31
C GLU A 126 -0.33 17.61 -3.12
N TYR A 127 0.96 17.93 -3.15
CA TYR A 127 1.89 17.52 -2.10
C TYR A 127 2.50 18.74 -1.38
N ASP A 128 2.59 18.63 -0.06
CA ASP A 128 3.29 19.53 0.83
C ASP A 128 4.17 18.69 1.76
N ASN A 129 5.48 18.98 1.80
CA ASN A 129 6.40 18.20 2.64
C ASN A 129 6.50 18.74 4.08
N GLY A 130 5.82 19.82 4.40
CA GLY A 130 5.90 20.46 5.72
C GLY A 130 7.15 21.30 5.97
N LEU A 131 8.03 21.43 4.96
CA LEU A 131 9.27 22.24 4.99
C LEU A 131 9.22 23.42 4.01
N GLY A 132 8.02 23.81 3.59
CA GLY A 132 7.81 24.93 2.67
C GLY A 132 7.86 24.57 1.18
N GLN A 133 8.06 23.31 0.84
CA GLN A 133 8.00 22.84 -0.55
C GLN A 133 6.63 22.26 -0.86
N ARG A 134 6.04 22.72 -1.97
CA ARG A 134 4.77 22.23 -2.51
C ARG A 134 4.91 21.93 -3.98
N TRP A 135 4.32 20.84 -4.43
CA TRP A 135 4.34 20.44 -5.83
C TRP A 135 3.12 19.63 -6.21
N GLN A 136 2.87 19.51 -7.51
CA GLN A 136 1.98 18.52 -8.06
C GLN A 136 2.75 17.22 -8.20
N ASP A 137 2.29 16.15 -7.55
CA ASP A 137 2.92 14.85 -7.63
C ASP A 137 2.69 14.24 -9.02
N ALA A 138 3.77 13.88 -9.70
CA ALA A 138 3.69 13.19 -10.99
C ALA A 138 3.12 11.77 -10.86
N HIS A 139 3.21 11.20 -9.66
CA HIS A 139 2.74 9.85 -9.33
C HIS A 139 1.79 9.88 -8.12
N PRO A 140 0.61 10.54 -8.23
CA PRO A 140 -0.35 10.60 -7.15
C PRO A 140 -0.92 9.20 -6.86
N ILE A 141 -1.60 9.07 -5.72
CA ILE A 141 -2.33 7.84 -5.42
C ILE A 141 -3.30 7.51 -6.55
N ARG A 142 -3.24 6.28 -7.03
CA ARG A 142 -4.13 5.75 -8.08
C ARG A 142 -5.06 4.70 -7.51
N PHE A 143 -6.28 4.69 -8.02
CA PHE A 143 -7.31 3.76 -7.60
C PHE A 143 -7.64 2.72 -8.67
N PHE A 144 -7.55 3.08 -9.94
CA PHE A 144 -8.03 2.24 -11.04
C PHE A 144 -6.98 1.95 -12.11
N ASN A 145 -6.46 2.98 -12.82
CA ASN A 145 -5.49 2.84 -13.89
C ASN A 145 -5.83 1.67 -14.85
N GLU A 146 -7.01 1.73 -15.48
CA GLU A 146 -7.53 0.70 -16.40
C GLU A 146 -7.61 -0.73 -15.79
N GLY A 147 -7.73 -0.81 -14.48
CA GLY A 147 -7.77 -2.07 -13.72
C GLY A 147 -6.41 -2.55 -13.19
N ALA A 148 -5.30 -1.99 -13.67
CA ALA A 148 -3.96 -2.44 -13.29
C ALA A 148 -3.65 -2.28 -11.79
N VAL A 149 -4.26 -1.29 -11.12
CA VAL A 149 -4.06 -1.05 -9.68
C VAL A 149 -4.57 -2.21 -8.83
N SER A 150 -5.71 -2.78 -9.18
CA SER A 150 -6.35 -3.83 -8.38
C SER A 150 -5.88 -5.25 -8.74
N TYR A 151 -5.06 -5.42 -9.79
CA TYR A 151 -4.59 -6.74 -10.19
C TYR A 151 -3.63 -7.32 -9.14
N PRO A 152 -3.90 -8.52 -8.60
CA PRO A 152 -3.10 -9.11 -7.53
C PRO A 152 -1.85 -9.80 -8.10
N TYR A 153 -0.83 -9.04 -8.48
CA TYR A 153 0.42 -9.58 -9.00
C TYR A 153 1.07 -10.56 -8.03
N LEU A 154 1.46 -11.73 -8.52
CA LEU A 154 2.15 -12.75 -7.71
C LEU A 154 3.50 -12.24 -7.22
N SER A 155 4.23 -11.51 -8.07
CA SER A 155 5.50 -10.88 -7.70
C SER A 155 5.38 -9.97 -6.48
N ASP A 156 4.25 -9.27 -6.28
CA ASP A 156 4.04 -8.41 -5.12
C ASP A 156 3.92 -9.24 -3.83
N GLY A 157 3.11 -10.31 -3.86
CA GLY A 157 2.99 -11.25 -2.73
C GLY A 157 4.33 -11.91 -2.38
N MET A 158 5.10 -12.30 -3.40
CA MET A 158 6.44 -12.88 -3.21
C MET A 158 7.40 -11.88 -2.57
N TRP A 159 7.34 -10.58 -2.94
CA TRP A 159 8.19 -9.56 -2.34
C TRP A 159 7.97 -9.46 -0.82
N PHE A 160 6.73 -9.46 -0.35
CA PHE A 160 6.45 -9.45 1.09
C PHE A 160 7.02 -10.69 1.80
N LEU A 161 6.96 -11.86 1.17
CA LEU A 161 7.57 -13.07 1.72
C LEU A 161 9.10 -12.95 1.81
N THR A 162 9.76 -12.28 0.85
CA THR A 162 11.21 -12.00 0.93
C THR A 162 11.53 -11.08 2.11
N GLN A 163 10.67 -10.10 2.41
CA GLN A 163 10.86 -9.25 3.57
C GLN A 163 10.65 -10.03 4.87
N PHE A 164 9.65 -10.91 4.94
CA PHE A 164 9.46 -11.77 6.11
C PHE A 164 10.67 -12.68 6.35
N ARG A 165 11.26 -13.22 5.28
CA ARG A 165 12.51 -14.00 5.34
C ARG A 165 13.68 -13.14 5.79
N ARG A 166 13.91 -11.99 5.15
CA ARG A 166 14.96 -11.04 5.47
C ARG A 166 14.94 -10.60 6.92
N TRP A 167 13.79 -10.26 7.45
CA TRP A 167 13.62 -9.74 8.80
C TRP A 167 13.40 -10.82 9.88
N GLY A 168 13.60 -12.10 9.54
CA GLY A 168 13.55 -13.21 10.48
C GLY A 168 12.16 -13.52 11.02
N LEU A 169 11.10 -13.10 10.33
CA LEU A 169 9.73 -13.53 10.60
C LEU A 169 9.48 -14.95 10.08
N LEU A 170 10.29 -15.40 9.11
CA LEU A 170 10.36 -16.77 8.61
C LEU A 170 11.78 -17.28 8.78
N ASN A 171 11.94 -18.42 9.45
CA ASN A 171 13.25 -19.01 9.75
C ASN A 171 13.88 -19.74 8.55
N ALA A 172 13.07 -20.11 7.56
CA ALA A 172 13.51 -20.79 6.34
C ALA A 172 12.87 -20.16 5.12
N ALA A 173 13.43 -20.42 3.94
CA ALA A 173 12.87 -20.03 2.66
C ALA A 173 11.47 -20.66 2.49
N PRO A 174 10.42 -19.85 2.28
CA PRO A 174 9.09 -20.39 2.02
C PRO A 174 8.94 -20.81 0.55
N ASP A 175 7.87 -21.54 0.25
CA ASP A 175 7.42 -21.73 -1.14
C ASP A 175 6.84 -20.39 -1.66
N TYR A 176 7.70 -19.49 -2.11
CA TYR A 176 7.35 -18.12 -2.52
C TYR A 176 6.22 -18.10 -3.55
N ALA A 177 6.41 -18.84 -4.65
CA ALA A 177 5.46 -18.86 -5.75
C ALA A 177 4.14 -19.55 -5.36
N GLY A 178 4.21 -20.71 -4.72
CA GLY A 178 3.01 -21.45 -4.32
C GLY A 178 2.20 -20.72 -3.25
N ILE A 179 2.83 -20.00 -2.32
CA ILE A 179 2.12 -19.15 -1.34
C ILE A 179 1.45 -17.98 -2.07
N ALA A 180 2.19 -17.26 -2.92
CA ALA A 180 1.62 -16.16 -3.70
C ALA A 180 0.43 -16.60 -4.54
N GLN A 181 0.51 -17.73 -5.24
CA GLN A 181 -0.60 -18.30 -6.02
C GLN A 181 -1.84 -18.62 -5.17
N ARG A 182 -1.64 -19.07 -3.92
CA ARG A 182 -2.76 -19.36 -3.01
C ARG A 182 -3.41 -18.11 -2.42
N ILE A 183 -2.67 -17.02 -2.29
CA ILE A 183 -3.13 -15.78 -1.64
C ILE A 183 -3.63 -14.78 -2.68
N ASN A 184 -2.86 -14.53 -3.74
CA ASN A 184 -3.18 -13.56 -4.78
C ASN A 184 -4.16 -14.18 -5.78
N GLN A 185 -5.44 -13.96 -5.56
CA GLN A 185 -6.54 -14.62 -6.27
C GLN A 185 -6.81 -14.00 -7.65
N THR A 186 -5.90 -14.25 -8.61
CA THR A 186 -6.00 -13.73 -9.98
C THR A 186 -7.26 -14.19 -10.70
N ALA A 187 -7.72 -15.42 -10.47
CA ALA A 187 -8.95 -15.94 -11.08
C ALA A 187 -10.19 -15.18 -10.61
N VAL A 188 -10.32 -14.92 -9.29
CA VAL A 188 -11.44 -14.13 -8.75
C VAL A 188 -11.42 -12.71 -9.32
N TRP A 189 -10.22 -12.13 -9.47
CA TRP A 189 -10.06 -10.83 -10.10
C TRP A 189 -10.52 -10.85 -11.56
N GLN A 190 -10.10 -11.85 -12.35
CA GLN A 190 -10.47 -12.00 -13.77
C GLN A 190 -11.99 -12.14 -13.96
N ASP A 191 -12.64 -12.94 -13.12
CA ASP A 191 -14.10 -13.12 -13.15
C ASP A 191 -14.83 -11.80 -12.84
N ALA A 192 -14.32 -11.04 -11.86
CA ALA A 192 -14.87 -9.74 -11.51
C ALA A 192 -14.62 -8.71 -12.62
N ALA A 193 -13.41 -8.66 -13.17
CA ALA A 193 -13.03 -7.76 -14.27
C ALA A 193 -13.88 -8.00 -15.53
N THR A 194 -14.16 -9.26 -15.83
CA THR A 194 -15.06 -9.62 -16.94
C THR A 194 -16.49 -9.11 -16.70
N ALA A 195 -17.00 -9.24 -15.47
CA ALA A 195 -18.33 -8.77 -15.11
C ALA A 195 -18.46 -7.24 -15.15
N VAL A 196 -17.45 -6.51 -14.69
CA VAL A 196 -17.41 -5.04 -14.70
C VAL A 196 -17.15 -4.49 -16.10
N GLY A 197 -16.37 -5.21 -16.92
CA GLY A 197 -15.97 -4.81 -18.27
C GLY A 197 -14.99 -3.64 -18.33
N GLY A 198 -14.40 -3.41 -19.51
CA GLY A 198 -13.51 -2.27 -19.75
C GLY A 198 -12.22 -2.27 -18.93
N MET A 199 -11.70 -3.45 -18.58
CA MET A 199 -10.42 -3.63 -17.90
C MET A 199 -9.49 -4.51 -18.74
N SER A 200 -8.22 -4.17 -18.76
CA SER A 200 -7.18 -4.98 -19.40
C SER A 200 -6.59 -5.95 -18.39
N THR A 201 -6.64 -7.24 -18.70
CA THR A 201 -5.90 -8.26 -17.93
C THR A 201 -4.41 -8.15 -18.27
N PRO A 202 -3.52 -8.00 -17.30
CA PRO A 202 -2.10 -8.04 -17.55
C PRO A 202 -1.68 -9.33 -18.24
N SER A 203 -0.73 -9.23 -19.17
CA SER A 203 -0.21 -10.39 -19.94
C SER A 203 0.58 -11.38 -19.07
N SER A 204 1.02 -10.95 -17.90
CA SER A 204 1.76 -11.76 -16.93
C SER A 204 1.25 -11.49 -15.52
N PRO A 205 1.14 -12.53 -14.67
CA PRO A 205 0.88 -12.34 -13.24
C PRO A 205 2.11 -11.84 -12.46
N TYR A 206 3.21 -11.62 -13.13
CA TYR A 206 4.43 -11.03 -12.57
C TYR A 206 4.68 -9.68 -13.19
N ARG A 207 5.08 -8.71 -12.36
CA ARG A 207 5.55 -7.40 -12.80
C ARG A 207 6.96 -7.13 -12.31
N SER A 208 7.68 -6.30 -13.05
CA SER A 208 9.00 -5.81 -12.66
C SER A 208 8.87 -4.42 -12.05
N SER A 209 9.62 -4.17 -10.98
CA SER A 209 9.70 -2.88 -10.31
C SER A 209 11.16 -2.56 -9.99
N THR A 210 11.52 -1.29 -10.07
CA THR A 210 12.84 -0.81 -9.63
C THR A 210 12.68 -0.07 -8.32
N LEU A 211 13.45 -0.47 -7.31
CA LEU A 211 13.46 0.14 -5.98
C LEU A 211 14.41 1.34 -5.93
N MET A 212 14.33 2.14 -4.88
CA MET A 212 15.13 3.37 -4.70
C MET A 212 16.66 3.15 -4.75
N ASP A 213 17.13 1.96 -4.45
CA ASP A 213 18.55 1.57 -4.51
C ASP A 213 18.99 1.03 -5.87
N GLY A 214 18.11 1.13 -6.90
CA GLY A 214 18.34 0.58 -8.23
C GLY A 214 18.11 -0.93 -8.35
N THR A 215 17.73 -1.60 -7.27
CA THR A 215 17.46 -3.04 -7.29
C THR A 215 16.18 -3.31 -8.10
N VAL A 216 16.27 -4.22 -9.07
CA VAL A 216 15.12 -4.69 -9.83
C VAL A 216 14.50 -5.89 -9.12
N TRP A 217 13.22 -5.81 -8.87
CA TRP A 217 12.39 -6.90 -8.37
C TRP A 217 11.41 -7.36 -9.46
N ASN A 218 11.45 -8.65 -9.79
CA ASN A 218 10.56 -9.28 -10.77
C ASN A 218 10.06 -10.67 -10.35
N GLY A 219 10.41 -11.13 -9.15
CA GLY A 219 10.01 -12.43 -8.61
C GLY A 219 10.85 -13.62 -9.06
N THR A 220 11.90 -13.46 -9.87
CA THR A 220 12.67 -14.60 -10.42
C THR A 220 13.61 -15.26 -9.43
N ASP A 221 14.16 -14.51 -8.48
CA ASP A 221 15.11 -15.00 -7.47
C ASP A 221 14.76 -14.43 -6.08
N PRO A 222 13.70 -14.93 -5.43
CA PRO A 222 13.25 -14.36 -4.16
C PRO A 222 14.23 -14.60 -3.00
N GLU A 223 14.89 -15.75 -2.93
CA GLU A 223 15.84 -16.03 -1.85
C GLU A 223 17.15 -15.24 -2.03
N GLY A 224 17.69 -15.18 -3.24
CA GLY A 224 18.84 -14.34 -3.54
C GLY A 224 18.53 -12.85 -3.30
N TYR A 225 17.32 -12.40 -3.61
CA TYR A 225 16.87 -11.05 -3.28
C TYR A 225 16.84 -10.82 -1.76
N ALA A 226 16.26 -11.72 -0.98
CA ALA A 226 16.20 -11.60 0.49
C ALA A 226 17.59 -11.54 1.13
N ASN A 227 18.55 -12.24 0.57
CA ASN A 227 19.90 -12.39 1.13
C ASN A 227 20.91 -11.31 0.70
N ARG A 228 20.58 -10.42 -0.24
CA ARG A 228 21.52 -9.40 -0.74
C ARG A 228 21.68 -8.17 0.15
N PHE A 229 20.84 -7.99 1.16
CA PHE A 229 20.86 -6.82 2.02
C PHE A 229 21.82 -6.98 3.19
N ALA A 230 22.54 -5.89 3.55
CA ALA A 230 23.52 -5.91 4.61
C ALA A 230 22.94 -6.02 6.03
N ILE A 231 21.68 -5.60 6.21
CA ILE A 231 21.02 -5.61 7.52
C ILE A 231 19.91 -6.65 7.52
N HIS A 232 20.03 -7.59 8.44
CA HIS A 232 19.04 -8.64 8.71
C HIS A 232 18.75 -8.65 10.21
N ARG A 233 17.55 -9.07 10.59
CA ARG A 233 17.28 -9.36 11.98
C ARG A 233 18.19 -10.49 12.43
N LYS A 234 19.01 -10.27 13.45
CA LYS A 234 19.70 -11.37 14.14
C LYS A 234 18.61 -12.27 14.74
N GLY A 235 18.67 -13.55 14.45
CA GLY A 235 17.67 -14.52 14.91
C GLY A 235 17.36 -14.35 16.39
N ALA A 236 16.08 -14.47 16.72
CA ALA A 236 15.63 -14.52 18.11
C ALA A 236 16.05 -15.82 18.74
#